data_9235895bac9d52ada7153330b7ed3f9a
#
_entry.id   9235895bac9d52ada7153330b7ed3f9a
#
_cell.length_a   1.000
_cell.length_b   1.000
_cell.length_c   1.000
_cell.angle_alpha   90.00
_cell.angle_beta   90.00
_cell.angle_gamma   90.00
#
_symmetry.space_group_name_H-M   'P 1'
#
loop_
_entity.id
_entity.type
_entity.pdbx_description
1 polymer ?
#
loop_
_entity_poly.entity_id
_entity_poly.type
_entity_poly.pdbx_seq_one_letter_code
_entity_poly.pdbx_strand_id
1 'polypeptide(L)'
;MNAPQPPEPPRLTPELKAAIERGYAQRDHDNMGPTIAYFEGLLAANPDHPVLVYEVAGTYDTAGEEETARGLYERALDLGLGGDELRRCLCQYGSTLRWLGEYDKSLAALDRARAEFPDSDAVRVFRALTLNDAGRGDEATGELLTVITAHPEVTDLGRWAEGLRGLAQWLADGRPDD
;
A
#
# COMPACT_ATOMS: atom_id res chain seq x y z
N MET A 1 12.16 23.85 -25.22
CA MET A 1 13.24 22.99 -24.68
C MET A 1 12.56 22.00 -23.76
N ASN A 2 12.49 20.71 -24.13
CA ASN A 2 11.99 19.67 -23.25
C ASN A 2 13.00 19.47 -22.11
N ALA A 3 12.53 19.49 -20.87
CA ALA A 3 13.34 19.11 -19.72
C ALA A 3 13.88 17.67 -19.96
N PRO A 4 15.12 17.37 -19.57
CA PRO A 4 15.64 16.01 -19.68
C PRO A 4 14.73 15.07 -18.90
N GLN A 5 14.34 13.97 -19.55
CA GLN A 5 13.56 12.94 -18.90
C GLN A 5 14.40 12.35 -17.76
N PRO A 6 13.85 12.15 -16.56
CA PRO A 6 14.60 11.53 -15.48
C PRO A 6 15.09 10.15 -15.93
N PRO A 7 16.27 9.71 -15.47
CA PRO A 7 16.80 8.38 -15.81
C PRO A 7 15.80 7.30 -15.40
N GLU A 8 15.63 6.28 -16.25
CA GLU A 8 14.80 5.12 -15.89
C GLU A 8 15.34 4.49 -14.59
N PRO A 9 14.48 4.13 -13.64
CA PRO A 9 14.92 3.47 -12.42
C PRO A 9 15.60 2.12 -12.74
N PRO A 10 16.61 1.71 -11.94
CA PRO A 10 17.32 0.46 -12.15
C PRO A 10 16.34 -0.72 -12.11
N ARG A 11 16.52 -1.66 -13.05
CA ARG A 11 15.66 -2.84 -13.16
C ARG A 11 15.99 -3.87 -12.09
N LEU A 12 14.96 -4.50 -11.54
CA LEU A 12 15.11 -5.62 -10.62
C LEU A 12 15.65 -6.84 -11.39
N THR A 13 16.92 -7.21 -11.13
CA THR A 13 17.53 -8.39 -11.76
C THR A 13 17.01 -9.69 -11.15
N PRO A 14 17.08 -10.85 -11.86
CA PRO A 14 16.69 -12.13 -11.29
C PRO A 14 17.44 -12.48 -10.00
N GLU A 15 18.74 -12.14 -9.94
CA GLU A 15 19.60 -12.38 -8.76
C GLU A 15 19.13 -11.55 -7.57
N LEU A 16 18.78 -10.27 -7.80
CA LEU A 16 18.30 -9.38 -6.77
C LEU A 16 16.92 -9.81 -6.27
N LYS A 17 16.02 -10.21 -7.18
CA LYS A 17 14.73 -10.80 -6.84
C LYS A 17 14.88 -12.03 -5.94
N ALA A 18 15.76 -12.96 -6.32
CA ALA A 18 16.04 -14.15 -5.51
C ALA A 18 16.65 -13.79 -4.14
N ALA A 19 17.44 -12.71 -4.05
CA ALA A 19 17.95 -12.22 -2.77
C ALA A 19 16.82 -11.67 -1.88
N ILE A 20 15.90 -10.89 -2.42
CA ILE A 20 14.71 -10.40 -1.71
C ILE A 20 13.86 -11.59 -1.19
N GLU A 21 13.58 -12.57 -2.05
CA GLU A 21 12.82 -13.77 -1.67
C GLU A 21 13.49 -14.54 -0.52
N ARG A 22 14.84 -14.67 -0.54
CA ARG A 22 15.59 -15.29 0.57
C ARG A 22 15.46 -14.49 1.87
N GLY A 23 15.50 -13.15 1.81
CA GLY A 23 15.32 -12.31 2.99
C GLY A 23 13.96 -12.54 3.65
N TYR A 24 12.90 -12.63 2.84
CA TYR A 24 11.56 -12.93 3.33
C TYR A 24 11.42 -14.35 3.87
N ALA A 25 12.03 -15.35 3.23
CA ALA A 25 11.99 -16.73 3.69
C ALA A 25 12.65 -16.94 5.08
N GLN A 26 13.56 -16.06 5.46
CA GLN A 26 14.29 -16.11 6.72
C GLN A 26 13.75 -15.11 7.77
N ARG A 27 12.68 -14.37 7.43
CA ARG A 27 12.13 -13.34 8.32
C ARG A 27 11.54 -13.95 9.58
N ASP A 28 11.95 -13.39 10.72
CA ASP A 28 11.39 -13.65 12.03
C ASP A 28 10.66 -12.39 12.51
N HIS A 29 9.34 -12.47 12.66
CA HIS A 29 8.52 -11.33 13.09
C HIS A 29 8.75 -10.94 14.54
N ASP A 30 9.19 -11.87 15.37
CA ASP A 30 9.49 -11.60 16.79
C ASP A 30 10.89 -10.99 16.97
N ASN A 31 11.74 -11.08 15.92
CA ASN A 31 13.09 -10.52 15.92
C ASN A 31 13.46 -9.98 14.53
N MET A 32 13.04 -8.77 14.21
CA MET A 32 13.27 -8.15 12.89
C MET A 32 14.71 -7.67 12.65
N GLY A 33 15.53 -7.54 13.69
CA GLY A 33 16.90 -7.00 13.57
C GLY A 33 17.75 -7.68 12.48
N PRO A 34 17.87 -9.02 12.43
CA PRO A 34 18.60 -9.72 11.36
C PRO A 34 18.01 -9.48 9.96
N THR A 35 16.69 -9.38 9.85
CA THR A 35 16.00 -9.10 8.57
C THR A 35 16.30 -7.69 8.10
N ILE A 36 16.24 -6.70 8.98
CA ILE A 36 16.61 -5.30 8.69
C ILE A 36 18.04 -5.24 8.18
N ALA A 37 19.00 -5.82 8.94
CA ALA A 37 20.43 -5.81 8.57
C ALA A 37 20.67 -6.48 7.21
N TYR A 38 19.95 -7.56 6.90
CA TYR A 38 20.05 -8.23 5.60
C TYR A 38 19.60 -7.31 4.44
N PHE A 39 18.44 -6.67 4.56
CA PHE A 39 17.92 -5.80 3.50
C PHE A 39 18.71 -4.49 3.38
N GLU A 40 19.21 -3.93 4.49
CA GLU A 40 20.15 -2.81 4.45
C GLU A 40 21.46 -3.17 3.73
N GLY A 41 21.97 -4.38 3.94
CA GLY A 41 23.14 -4.88 3.20
C GLY A 41 22.90 -4.97 1.69
N LEU A 42 21.71 -5.40 1.26
CA LEU A 42 21.33 -5.39 -0.15
C LEU A 42 21.24 -3.97 -0.71
N LEU A 43 20.65 -3.05 0.05
CA LEU A 43 20.54 -1.64 -0.34
C LEU A 43 21.92 -0.96 -0.41
N ALA A 44 22.82 -1.23 0.54
CA ALA A 44 24.17 -0.69 0.52
C ALA A 44 24.98 -1.14 -0.71
N ALA A 45 24.76 -2.36 -1.19
CA ALA A 45 25.34 -2.88 -2.43
C ALA A 45 24.69 -2.31 -3.71
N ASN A 46 23.47 -1.77 -3.61
CA ASN A 46 22.69 -1.23 -4.73
C ASN A 46 22.03 0.10 -4.30
N PRO A 47 22.80 1.14 -4.04
CA PRO A 47 22.29 2.42 -3.54
C PRO A 47 21.26 3.01 -4.53
N ASP A 48 20.24 3.66 -3.97
CA ASP A 48 19.16 4.32 -4.72
C ASP A 48 18.32 3.39 -5.64
N HIS A 49 18.38 2.07 -5.41
CA HIS A 49 17.47 1.15 -6.08
C HIS A 49 16.07 1.24 -5.44
N PRO A 50 15.03 1.78 -6.13
CA PRO A 50 13.74 2.10 -5.52
C PRO A 50 13.05 0.89 -4.87
N VAL A 51 13.16 -0.29 -5.49
CA VAL A 51 12.58 -1.52 -4.92
C VAL A 51 13.28 -1.89 -3.62
N LEU A 52 14.61 -1.78 -3.53
CA LEU A 52 15.31 -2.10 -2.28
C LEU A 52 15.03 -1.09 -1.18
N VAL A 53 14.91 0.20 -1.50
CA VAL A 53 14.48 1.21 -0.52
C VAL A 53 13.09 0.87 0.02
N TYR A 54 12.15 0.48 -0.85
CA TYR A 54 10.83 0.01 -0.49
C TYR A 54 10.88 -1.24 0.41
N GLU A 55 11.73 -2.23 0.07
CA GLU A 55 11.87 -3.46 0.87
C GLU A 55 12.44 -3.17 2.26
N VAL A 56 13.45 -2.29 2.37
CA VAL A 56 13.97 -1.84 3.68
C VAL A 56 12.89 -1.13 4.48
N ALA A 57 12.09 -0.25 3.85
CA ALA A 57 10.95 0.39 4.49
C ALA A 57 10.00 -0.63 5.12
N GLY A 58 9.64 -1.67 4.37
CA GLY A 58 8.76 -2.75 4.84
C GLY A 58 9.33 -3.54 6.03
N THR A 59 10.66 -3.65 6.17
CA THR A 59 11.26 -4.30 7.33
C THR A 59 11.14 -3.45 8.59
N TYR A 60 11.34 -2.13 8.49
CA TYR A 60 11.15 -1.18 9.59
C TYR A 60 9.68 -1.07 9.99
N ASP A 61 8.77 -1.01 9.00
CA ASP A 61 7.32 -1.00 9.24
C ASP A 61 6.87 -2.24 10.04
N THR A 62 7.36 -3.43 9.64
CA THR A 62 7.09 -4.69 10.36
C THR A 62 7.68 -4.70 11.78
N ALA A 63 8.77 -3.97 12.01
CA ALA A 63 9.39 -3.82 13.33
C ALA A 63 8.67 -2.79 14.23
N GLY A 64 7.66 -2.07 13.72
CA GLY A 64 6.96 -1.01 14.44
C GLY A 64 7.74 0.31 14.51
N GLU A 65 8.67 0.52 13.55
CA GLU A 65 9.44 1.75 13.42
C GLU A 65 8.86 2.64 12.32
N GLU A 66 7.63 3.08 12.51
CA GLU A 66 6.79 3.74 11.51
C GLU A 66 7.43 5.04 10.98
N GLU A 67 8.10 5.82 11.81
CA GLU A 67 8.76 7.07 11.38
C GLU A 67 9.92 6.79 10.42
N THR A 68 10.71 5.76 10.70
CA THR A 68 11.81 5.32 9.82
C THR A 68 11.25 4.78 8.51
N ALA A 69 10.22 3.92 8.60
CA ALA A 69 9.55 3.34 7.44
C ALA A 69 8.95 4.41 6.53
N ARG A 70 8.28 5.42 7.11
CA ARG A 70 7.72 6.56 6.37
C ARG A 70 8.75 7.23 5.48
N GLY A 71 9.88 7.64 6.05
CA GLY A 71 10.93 8.33 5.29
C GLY A 71 11.52 7.48 4.17
N LEU A 72 11.60 6.17 4.36
CA LEU A 72 12.06 5.23 3.34
C LEU A 72 11.02 5.01 2.25
N TYR A 73 9.72 4.91 2.57
CA TYR A 73 8.65 4.85 1.56
C TYR A 73 8.64 6.11 0.69
N GLU A 74 8.74 7.30 1.30
CA GLU A 74 8.83 8.57 0.58
C GLU A 74 10.02 8.57 -0.38
N ARG A 75 11.20 8.14 0.10
CA ARG A 75 12.40 8.01 -0.75
C ARG A 75 12.19 7.03 -1.91
N ALA A 76 11.57 5.87 -1.68
CA ALA A 76 11.29 4.91 -2.74
C ALA A 76 10.39 5.49 -3.83
N LEU A 77 9.36 6.25 -3.43
CA LEU A 77 8.45 6.95 -4.34
C LEU A 77 9.18 8.04 -5.14
N ASP A 78 10.04 8.82 -4.51
CA ASP A 78 10.86 9.87 -5.14
C ASP A 78 11.87 9.30 -6.14
N LEU A 79 12.38 8.09 -5.89
CA LEU A 79 13.26 7.35 -6.81
C LEU A 79 12.52 6.72 -7.99
N GLY A 80 11.20 6.92 -8.11
CA GLY A 80 10.42 6.46 -9.24
C GLY A 80 10.00 5.00 -9.18
N LEU A 81 9.70 4.49 -7.96
CA LEU A 81 9.12 3.15 -7.81
C LEU A 81 7.89 3.02 -8.70
N GLY A 82 7.78 1.91 -9.44
CA GLY A 82 6.70 1.65 -10.40
C GLY A 82 6.14 0.24 -10.32
N GLY A 83 5.17 -0.06 -11.18
CA GLY A 83 4.59 -1.40 -11.29
C GLY A 83 3.81 -1.86 -10.05
N ASP A 84 3.81 -3.15 -9.80
CA ASP A 84 3.13 -3.73 -8.64
C ASP A 84 3.79 -3.34 -7.30
N GLU A 85 5.10 -3.10 -7.31
CA GLU A 85 5.83 -2.60 -6.15
C GLU A 85 5.33 -1.21 -5.72
N LEU A 86 4.99 -0.33 -6.66
CA LEU A 86 4.37 0.96 -6.36
C LEU A 86 3.01 0.80 -5.69
N ARG A 87 2.16 -0.11 -6.20
CA ARG A 87 0.86 -0.40 -5.59
C ARG A 87 1.01 -0.85 -4.14
N ARG A 88 1.92 -1.79 -3.90
CA ARG A 88 2.21 -2.32 -2.55
C ARG A 88 2.77 -1.23 -1.64
N CYS A 89 3.73 -0.45 -2.15
CA CYS A 89 4.33 0.67 -1.42
C CYS A 89 3.26 1.69 -0.98
N LEU A 90 2.38 2.11 -1.88
CA LEU A 90 1.33 3.07 -1.55
C LEU A 90 0.34 2.52 -0.51
N CYS A 91 0.03 1.23 -0.53
CA CYS A 91 -0.79 0.59 0.51
C CYS A 91 -0.09 0.59 1.88
N GLN A 92 1.19 0.17 1.92
CA GLN A 92 1.95 0.10 3.17
C GLN A 92 2.24 1.51 3.70
N TYR A 93 2.69 2.44 2.87
CA TYR A 93 2.90 3.84 3.23
C TYR A 93 1.61 4.49 3.76
N GLY A 94 0.48 4.27 3.10
CA GLY A 94 -0.82 4.70 3.60
C GLY A 94 -1.15 4.13 4.98
N SER A 95 -0.86 2.84 5.20
CA SER A 95 -1.03 2.19 6.52
C SER A 95 -0.10 2.80 7.58
N THR A 96 1.17 2.99 7.27
CA THR A 96 2.15 3.63 8.17
C THR A 96 1.69 5.04 8.57
N LEU A 97 1.26 5.86 7.60
CA LEU A 97 0.71 7.20 7.87
C LEU A 97 -0.54 7.14 8.77
N ARG A 98 -1.40 6.13 8.58
CA ARG A 98 -2.58 5.91 9.43
C ARG A 98 -2.17 5.61 10.88
N TRP A 99 -1.16 4.74 11.10
CA TRP A 99 -0.63 4.46 12.43
C TRP A 99 -0.01 5.69 13.10
N LEU A 100 0.59 6.57 12.31
CA LEU A 100 1.11 7.87 12.76
C LEU A 100 0.01 8.93 13.00
N GLY A 101 -1.26 8.60 12.73
CA GLY A 101 -2.39 9.55 12.86
C GLY A 101 -2.47 10.58 11.74
N GLU A 102 -1.67 10.45 10.68
CA GLU A 102 -1.63 11.37 9.55
C GLU A 102 -2.68 10.98 8.48
N TYR A 103 -3.95 10.94 8.86
CA TYR A 103 -5.04 10.38 8.05
C TYR A 103 -5.20 11.06 6.69
N ASP A 104 -5.06 12.37 6.61
CA ASP A 104 -5.19 13.11 5.34
C ASP A 104 -4.10 12.72 4.34
N LYS A 105 -2.86 12.55 4.80
CA LYS A 105 -1.76 12.09 3.95
C LYS A 105 -1.92 10.63 3.57
N SER A 106 -2.37 9.79 4.50
CA SER A 106 -2.72 8.39 4.23
C SER A 106 -3.75 8.28 3.12
N LEU A 107 -4.86 9.03 3.23
CA LEU A 107 -5.89 9.05 2.20
C LEU A 107 -5.37 9.57 0.87
N ALA A 108 -4.52 10.61 0.85
CA ALA A 108 -3.91 11.12 -0.38
C ALA A 108 -3.06 10.06 -1.09
N ALA A 109 -2.24 9.30 -0.33
CA ALA A 109 -1.43 8.20 -0.88
C ALA A 109 -2.30 7.08 -1.44
N LEU A 110 -3.37 6.70 -0.72
CA LEU A 110 -4.30 5.64 -1.13
C LEU A 110 -5.23 6.08 -2.27
N ASP A 111 -5.59 7.37 -2.37
CA ASP A 111 -6.32 7.93 -3.52
C ASP A 111 -5.44 7.93 -4.79
N ARG A 112 -4.15 8.23 -4.65
CA ARG A 112 -3.17 8.04 -5.73
C ARG A 112 -3.13 6.56 -6.16
N ALA A 113 -3.01 5.64 -5.20
CA ALA A 113 -3.01 4.21 -5.49
C ALA A 113 -4.29 3.76 -6.22
N ARG A 114 -5.46 4.27 -5.80
CA ARG A 114 -6.74 3.96 -6.43
C ARG A 114 -6.83 4.49 -7.87
N ALA A 115 -6.28 5.66 -8.13
CA ALA A 115 -6.24 6.24 -9.48
C ALA A 115 -5.34 5.43 -10.44
N GLU A 116 -4.18 4.96 -9.95
CA GLU A 116 -3.23 4.18 -10.75
C GLU A 116 -3.61 2.69 -10.86
N PHE A 117 -4.30 2.13 -9.84
CA PHE A 117 -4.67 0.71 -9.74
C PHE A 117 -6.15 0.54 -9.36
N PRO A 118 -7.09 0.95 -10.25
CA PRO A 118 -8.53 1.03 -9.94
C PRO A 118 -9.16 -0.32 -9.57
N ASP A 119 -8.60 -1.42 -10.05
CA ASP A 119 -9.10 -2.78 -9.83
C ASP A 119 -8.49 -3.45 -8.57
N SER A 120 -7.71 -2.71 -7.78
CA SER A 120 -7.05 -3.28 -6.60
C SER A 120 -7.97 -3.26 -5.37
N ASP A 121 -8.45 -4.43 -4.96
CA ASP A 121 -9.19 -4.60 -3.71
C ASP A 121 -8.33 -4.24 -2.48
N ALA A 122 -7.03 -4.57 -2.51
CA ALA A 122 -6.12 -4.21 -1.42
C ALA A 122 -6.12 -2.70 -1.17
N VAL A 123 -6.04 -1.87 -2.22
CA VAL A 123 -6.08 -0.40 -2.10
C VAL A 123 -7.38 0.05 -1.43
N ARG A 124 -8.52 -0.51 -1.84
CA ARG A 124 -9.83 -0.19 -1.24
C ARG A 124 -9.89 -0.57 0.24
N VAL A 125 -9.38 -1.74 0.59
CA VAL A 125 -9.35 -2.20 2.00
C VAL A 125 -8.47 -1.29 2.85
N PHE A 126 -7.24 -0.96 2.42
CA PHE A 126 -6.38 -0.04 3.17
C PHE A 126 -6.99 1.35 3.31
N ARG A 127 -7.66 1.84 2.25
CA ARG A 127 -8.38 3.11 2.29
C ARG A 127 -9.54 3.07 3.29
N ALA A 128 -10.32 2.00 3.31
CA ALA A 128 -11.40 1.81 4.27
C ALA A 128 -10.91 1.83 5.73
N LEU A 129 -9.78 1.20 6.01
CA LEU A 129 -9.17 1.24 7.35
C LEU A 129 -8.81 2.68 7.74
N THR A 130 -8.21 3.45 6.84
CA THR A 130 -7.88 4.86 7.11
C THR A 130 -9.14 5.72 7.29
N LEU A 131 -10.16 5.53 6.45
CA LEU A 131 -11.45 6.22 6.58
C LEU A 131 -12.11 5.94 7.94
N ASN A 132 -12.08 4.69 8.39
CA ASN A 132 -12.62 4.30 9.69
C ASN A 132 -11.92 5.05 10.83
N ASP A 133 -10.58 5.06 10.84
CA ASP A 133 -9.78 5.70 11.89
C ASP A 133 -9.90 7.24 11.84
N ALA A 134 -10.18 7.80 10.66
CA ALA A 134 -10.51 9.21 10.45
C ALA A 134 -11.97 9.58 10.85
N GLY A 135 -12.75 8.63 11.39
CA GLY A 135 -14.16 8.85 11.77
C GLY A 135 -15.16 8.88 10.61
N ARG A 136 -14.75 8.46 9.41
CA ARG A 136 -15.56 8.42 8.18
C ARG A 136 -16.12 7.00 7.93
N GLY A 137 -16.79 6.45 8.93
CA GLY A 137 -17.23 5.05 8.97
C GLY A 137 -18.17 4.64 7.83
N ASP A 138 -19.05 5.53 7.38
CA ASP A 138 -19.96 5.25 6.26
C ASP A 138 -19.20 5.03 4.96
N GLU A 139 -18.22 5.89 4.66
CA GLU A 139 -17.38 5.75 3.47
C GLU A 139 -16.51 4.47 3.55
N ALA A 140 -15.97 4.18 4.74
CA ALA A 140 -15.23 2.94 4.97
C ALA A 140 -16.09 1.70 4.67
N THR A 141 -17.33 1.70 5.15
CA THR A 141 -18.30 0.62 4.91
C THR A 141 -18.62 0.51 3.42
N GLY A 142 -18.81 1.62 2.71
CA GLY A 142 -19.04 1.67 1.26
C GLY A 142 -17.90 1.02 0.47
N GLU A 143 -16.65 1.34 0.79
CA GLU A 143 -15.47 0.71 0.16
C GLU A 143 -15.45 -0.82 0.38
N LEU A 144 -15.68 -1.27 1.61
CA LEU A 144 -15.66 -2.71 1.93
C LEU A 144 -16.80 -3.47 1.25
N LEU A 145 -18.01 -2.90 1.19
CA LEU A 145 -19.13 -3.48 0.47
C LEU A 145 -18.85 -3.58 -1.03
N THR A 146 -18.14 -2.59 -1.59
CA THR A 146 -17.70 -2.63 -2.99
C THR A 146 -16.80 -3.83 -3.25
N VAL A 147 -15.80 -4.08 -2.39
CA VAL A 147 -14.88 -5.24 -2.49
C VAL A 147 -15.66 -6.55 -2.37
N ILE A 148 -16.50 -6.69 -1.36
CA ILE A 148 -17.26 -7.93 -1.12
C ILE A 148 -18.21 -8.24 -2.28
N THR A 149 -18.86 -7.24 -2.86
CA THR A 149 -19.81 -7.43 -3.97
C THR A 149 -19.16 -7.56 -5.33
N ALA A 150 -17.84 -7.25 -5.45
CA ALA A 150 -17.08 -7.53 -6.66
C ALA A 150 -16.85 -9.04 -6.87
N HIS A 151 -16.85 -9.83 -5.79
CA HIS A 151 -16.56 -11.27 -5.80
C HIS A 151 -17.72 -12.10 -5.22
N PRO A 152 -18.94 -12.00 -5.78
CA PRO A 152 -20.12 -12.67 -5.24
C PRO A 152 -20.04 -14.19 -5.27
N GLU A 153 -19.16 -14.76 -6.11
CA GLU A 153 -18.97 -16.20 -6.28
C GLU A 153 -18.20 -16.85 -5.12
N VAL A 154 -17.46 -16.08 -4.33
CA VAL A 154 -16.70 -16.59 -3.17
C VAL A 154 -17.44 -16.44 -1.85
N THR A 155 -18.67 -15.92 -1.88
CA THR A 155 -19.54 -15.69 -0.72
C THR A 155 -20.94 -16.18 -0.99
N ASP A 156 -21.77 -16.36 0.04
CA ASP A 156 -23.21 -16.62 -0.10
C ASP A 156 -24.05 -15.34 -0.32
N LEU A 157 -23.38 -14.21 -0.55
CA LEU A 157 -24.01 -12.89 -0.71
C LEU A 157 -24.51 -12.62 -2.12
N GLY A 158 -24.25 -13.48 -3.11
CA GLY A 158 -24.60 -13.26 -4.52
C GLY A 158 -26.06 -12.82 -4.75
N ARG A 159 -26.99 -13.39 -3.96
CA ARG A 159 -28.43 -13.02 -4.00
C ARG A 159 -28.70 -11.56 -3.65
N TRP A 160 -27.88 -10.95 -2.79
CA TRP A 160 -28.06 -9.59 -2.29
C TRP A 160 -27.05 -8.60 -2.88
N ALA A 161 -26.16 -9.05 -3.75
CA ALA A 161 -25.03 -8.26 -4.24
C ALA A 161 -25.47 -6.93 -4.89
N GLU A 162 -26.60 -6.91 -5.61
CA GLU A 162 -27.13 -5.68 -6.23
C GLU A 162 -27.57 -4.66 -5.19
N GLY A 163 -28.33 -5.10 -4.17
CA GLY A 163 -28.76 -4.22 -3.07
C GLY A 163 -27.59 -3.70 -2.25
N LEU A 164 -26.58 -4.55 -2.00
CA LEU A 164 -25.37 -4.14 -1.28
C LEU A 164 -24.53 -3.14 -2.08
N ARG A 165 -24.44 -3.26 -3.40
CA ARG A 165 -23.79 -2.23 -4.24
C ARG A 165 -24.54 -0.90 -4.19
N GLY A 166 -25.87 -0.93 -4.22
CA GLY A 166 -26.68 0.28 -4.04
C GLY A 166 -26.42 0.96 -2.70
N LEU A 167 -26.34 0.16 -1.61
CA LEU A 167 -26.00 0.67 -0.29
C LEU A 167 -24.56 1.22 -0.24
N ALA A 168 -23.60 0.56 -0.86
CA ALA A 168 -22.23 1.05 -0.94
C ALA A 168 -22.15 2.44 -1.59
N GLN A 169 -22.87 2.63 -2.69
CA GLN A 169 -22.93 3.92 -3.36
C GLN A 169 -23.61 4.99 -2.50
N TRP A 170 -24.74 4.68 -1.88
CA TRP A 170 -25.46 5.60 -0.99
C TRP A 170 -24.60 6.06 0.19
N LEU A 171 -23.81 5.15 0.79
CA LEU A 171 -22.86 5.49 1.86
C LEU A 171 -21.70 6.37 1.34
N ALA A 172 -21.18 6.08 0.15
CA ALA A 172 -20.13 6.86 -0.48
C ALA A 172 -20.57 8.29 -0.81
N ASP A 173 -21.85 8.47 -1.18
CA ASP A 173 -22.47 9.77 -1.48
C ASP A 173 -22.87 10.57 -0.22
N GLY A 174 -22.53 10.08 0.97
CA GLY A 174 -22.79 10.77 2.26
C GLY A 174 -24.23 10.71 2.72
N ARG A 175 -24.95 9.63 2.40
CA ARG A 175 -26.37 9.42 2.75
C ARG A 175 -27.24 10.59 2.29
N PRO A 176 -27.33 10.89 1.00
CA PRO A 176 -28.23 11.93 0.53
C PRO A 176 -29.64 11.65 1.05
N ASP A 177 -30.28 12.69 1.56
CA ASP A 177 -31.64 12.61 2.11
C ASP A 177 -32.61 12.09 1.04
N ASP A 178 -33.57 11.22 1.45
CA ASP A 178 -34.66 10.73 0.63
C ASP A 178 -35.61 11.86 0.20
#